data_5a16070cb31bf8f849092089b2d53b08
#
_entry.id   5a16070cb31bf8f849092089b2d53b08
#
_cell.length_a   1.000
_cell.length_b   1.000
_cell.length_c   1.000
_cell.angle_alpha   90.00
_cell.angle_beta   90.00
_cell.angle_gamma   90.00
#
_symmetry.space_group_name_H-M   'P 1'
#
loop_
_entity.id
_entity.type
_entity.pdbx_description
1 polymer ?
#
loop_
_entity_poly.entity_id
_entity_poly.type
_entity_poly.pdbx_seq_one_letter_code
_entity_poly.pdbx_strand_id
1 'polypeptide(L)'
;MLELIAAHGAEQVALTADPETGLRAIVAIHSTVLGPGLGGTRFRLYTNEEEALTDVLRLARGMTYKHAACGNALGGGKAVIMGDPATIRTDALIRAYARFVDRLGGRYLTAEDVGTTQADMDLIRTITPHVTGVSEHLGGSGDPSPATA
;
A
#
# COMPACT_ATOMS: atom_id res chain seq x y z
N MET A 1 -10.90 -13.47 10.57
CA MET A 1 -9.95 -13.03 9.51
C MET A 1 -10.23 -13.65 8.16
N LEU A 2 -10.14 -14.97 7.95
CA LEU A 2 -10.34 -15.61 6.62
C LEU A 2 -11.74 -15.37 6.05
N GLU A 3 -12.77 -15.43 6.87
CA GLU A 3 -14.15 -15.14 6.45
C GLU A 3 -14.30 -13.69 5.96
N LEU A 4 -13.63 -12.74 6.60
CA LEU A 4 -13.64 -11.33 6.19
C LEU A 4 -12.95 -11.16 4.84
N ILE A 5 -11.80 -11.80 4.64
CA ILE A 5 -11.06 -11.79 3.37
C ILE A 5 -11.93 -12.36 2.24
N ALA A 6 -12.58 -13.52 2.50
CA ALA A 6 -13.48 -14.15 1.53
C ALA A 6 -14.70 -13.28 1.21
N ALA A 7 -15.30 -12.64 2.22
CA ALA A 7 -16.46 -11.75 2.04
C ALA A 7 -16.14 -10.52 1.18
N HIS A 8 -14.89 -10.05 1.21
CA HIS A 8 -14.43 -8.94 0.38
C HIS A 8 -13.91 -9.39 -1.00
N GLY A 9 -13.78 -10.70 -1.24
CA GLY A 9 -13.30 -11.24 -2.52
C GLY A 9 -11.83 -10.97 -2.81
N ALA A 10 -11.00 -10.74 -1.79
CA ALA A 10 -9.59 -10.47 -1.98
C ALA A 10 -8.81 -11.75 -2.33
N GLU A 11 -7.94 -11.67 -3.33
CA GLU A 11 -7.08 -12.79 -3.75
C GLU A 11 -6.01 -13.12 -2.71
N GLN A 12 -5.48 -12.10 -2.03
CA GLN A 12 -4.39 -12.27 -1.08
C GLN A 12 -4.38 -11.16 -0.04
N VAL A 13 -4.07 -11.52 1.20
CA VAL A 13 -3.72 -10.59 2.27
C VAL A 13 -2.38 -11.02 2.85
N ALA A 14 -1.45 -10.09 2.93
CA ALA A 14 -0.14 -10.27 3.55
C ALA A 14 -0.02 -9.36 4.76
N LEU A 15 0.53 -9.89 5.85
CA LEU A 15 0.73 -9.17 7.10
C LEU A 15 2.20 -9.20 7.47
N THR A 16 2.67 -8.12 8.08
CA THR A 16 4.02 -8.06 8.65
C THR A 16 4.05 -7.27 9.95
N ALA A 17 4.91 -7.69 10.85
CA ALA A 17 5.28 -6.94 12.04
C ALA A 17 6.80 -7.03 12.20
N ASP A 18 7.43 -5.89 12.44
CA ASP A 18 8.87 -5.78 12.71
C ASP A 18 9.07 -5.01 14.03
N PRO A 19 9.38 -5.72 15.12
CA PRO A 19 9.56 -5.10 16.42
C PRO A 19 10.72 -4.09 16.49
N GLU A 20 11.76 -4.27 15.66
CA GLU A 20 12.93 -3.40 15.67
C GLU A 20 12.62 -2.01 15.13
N THR A 21 11.79 -1.93 14.09
CA THR A 21 11.40 -0.67 13.45
C THR A 21 10.03 -0.17 13.91
N GLY A 22 9.27 -1.01 14.61
CA GLY A 22 7.87 -0.72 14.98
C GLY A 22 6.87 -0.86 13.82
N LEU A 23 7.29 -1.40 12.67
CA LEU A 23 6.39 -1.61 11.53
C LEU A 23 5.30 -2.63 11.87
N ARG A 24 4.07 -2.24 11.61
CA ARG A 24 2.89 -3.12 11.58
C ARG A 24 2.10 -2.78 10.33
N ALA A 25 2.07 -3.68 9.35
CA ALA A 25 1.45 -3.40 8.06
C ALA A 25 0.65 -4.57 7.51
N ILE A 26 -0.37 -4.24 6.73
CA ILE A 26 -1.23 -5.17 6.00
C ILE A 26 -1.28 -4.71 4.55
N VAL A 27 -1.05 -5.64 3.61
CA VAL A 27 -1.31 -5.44 2.18
C VAL A 27 -2.46 -6.35 1.78
N ALA A 28 -3.48 -5.79 1.15
CA ALA A 28 -4.54 -6.54 0.50
C ALA A 28 -4.43 -6.38 -1.03
N ILE A 29 -4.44 -7.51 -1.72
CA ILE A 29 -4.55 -7.58 -3.18
C ILE A 29 -5.95 -8.11 -3.46
N HIS A 30 -6.82 -7.24 -4.02
CA HIS A 30 -8.20 -7.63 -4.29
C HIS A 30 -8.29 -8.41 -5.61
N SER A 31 -7.65 -7.93 -6.67
CA SER A 31 -7.67 -8.61 -7.96
C SER A 31 -6.41 -8.31 -8.76
N THR A 32 -5.88 -9.34 -9.43
CA THR A 32 -4.79 -9.23 -10.39
C THR A 32 -5.22 -9.59 -11.82
N VAL A 33 -6.50 -9.69 -12.08
CA VAL A 33 -7.05 -10.10 -13.40
C VAL A 33 -6.62 -9.15 -14.52
N LEU A 34 -6.58 -7.84 -14.27
CA LEU A 34 -6.13 -6.85 -15.26
C LEU A 34 -4.63 -6.56 -15.20
N GLY A 35 -3.93 -7.02 -14.18
CA GLY A 35 -2.51 -6.76 -13.95
C GLY A 35 -2.18 -6.69 -12.47
N PRO A 36 -0.95 -6.28 -12.11
CA PRO A 36 -0.56 -6.16 -10.70
C PRO A 36 -1.52 -5.27 -9.92
N GLY A 37 -1.79 -5.64 -8.66
CA GLY A 37 -2.63 -4.84 -7.78
C GLY A 37 -1.93 -3.54 -7.41
N LEU A 38 -2.44 -2.39 -7.86
CA LEU A 38 -1.90 -1.09 -7.48
C LEU A 38 -2.81 -0.40 -6.48
N GLY A 39 -2.21 0.25 -5.49
CA GLY A 39 -2.89 1.13 -4.54
C GLY A 39 -1.94 1.75 -3.52
N GLY A 40 -2.35 2.90 -3.00
CA GLY A 40 -1.55 3.67 -2.05
C GLY A 40 -1.41 3.01 -0.68
N THR A 41 -0.37 3.40 0.05
CA THR A 41 -0.11 2.99 1.42
C THR A 41 -0.62 4.04 2.37
N ARG A 42 -1.69 3.72 3.09
CA ARG A 42 -2.26 4.57 4.14
C ARG A 42 -1.51 4.35 5.45
N PHE A 43 -1.04 5.42 6.06
CA PHE A 43 -0.35 5.38 7.34
C PHE A 43 -1.14 6.19 8.37
N ARG A 44 -1.85 5.50 9.26
CA ARG A 44 -2.68 6.16 10.28
C ARG A 44 -2.89 5.28 11.51
N LEU A 45 -3.39 5.91 12.57
CA LEU A 45 -3.93 5.19 13.73
C LEU A 45 -5.18 4.40 13.36
N TYR A 46 -5.23 3.17 13.85
CA TYR A 46 -6.40 2.31 13.88
C TYR A 46 -6.68 1.88 15.31
N THR A 47 -7.94 1.74 15.66
CA THR A 47 -8.36 1.32 17.01
C THR A 47 -7.88 -0.12 17.30
N ASN A 48 -7.88 -0.97 16.29
CA ASN A 48 -7.44 -2.37 16.37
C ASN A 48 -7.10 -2.93 14.97
N GLU A 49 -6.63 -4.17 14.93
CA GLU A 49 -6.24 -4.84 13.68
C GLU A 49 -7.44 -5.16 12.77
N GLU A 50 -8.61 -5.40 13.34
CA GLU A 50 -9.83 -5.68 12.57
C GLU A 50 -10.30 -4.46 11.80
N GLU A 51 -10.22 -3.27 12.39
CA GLU A 51 -10.50 -2.00 11.70
C GLU A 51 -9.52 -1.80 10.53
N ALA A 52 -8.22 -2.02 10.76
CA ALA A 52 -7.20 -1.89 9.75
C ALA A 52 -7.39 -2.88 8.59
N LEU A 53 -7.71 -4.14 8.91
CA LEU A 53 -8.00 -5.18 7.92
C LEU A 53 -9.26 -4.86 7.11
N THR A 54 -10.31 -4.40 7.75
CA THR A 54 -11.57 -4.01 7.07
C THR A 54 -11.33 -2.84 6.12
N ASP A 55 -10.58 -1.83 6.57
CA ASP A 55 -10.27 -0.64 5.75
C ASP A 55 -9.44 -1.01 4.52
N VAL A 56 -8.35 -1.79 4.70
CA VAL A 56 -7.49 -2.19 3.58
C VAL A 56 -8.20 -3.06 2.55
N LEU A 57 -9.07 -3.97 2.98
CA LEU A 57 -9.86 -4.82 2.09
C LEU A 57 -10.86 -4.00 1.27
N ARG A 58 -11.60 -3.11 1.94
CA ARG A 58 -12.56 -2.21 1.27
C ARG A 58 -11.88 -1.31 0.25
N LEU A 59 -10.72 -0.74 0.60
CA LEU A 59 -9.97 0.15 -0.26
C LEU A 59 -9.33 -0.59 -1.45
N ALA A 60 -8.78 -1.79 -1.25
CA ALA A 60 -8.23 -2.62 -2.32
C ALA A 60 -9.29 -2.97 -3.36
N ARG A 61 -10.51 -3.32 -2.92
CA ARG A 61 -11.66 -3.54 -3.82
C ARG A 61 -12.01 -2.28 -4.60
N GLY A 62 -12.03 -1.11 -3.94
CA GLY A 62 -12.27 0.17 -4.60
C GLY A 62 -11.24 0.48 -5.68
N MET A 63 -9.97 0.15 -5.46
CA MET A 63 -8.90 0.31 -6.45
C MET A 63 -9.11 -0.56 -7.69
N THR A 64 -9.57 -1.80 -7.54
CA THR A 64 -9.93 -2.65 -8.70
C THR A 64 -10.98 -1.98 -9.58
N TYR A 65 -12.06 -1.48 -8.99
CA TYR A 65 -13.10 -0.80 -9.76
C TYR A 65 -12.63 0.51 -10.38
N LYS A 66 -11.80 1.28 -9.66
CA LYS A 66 -11.23 2.53 -10.16
C LYS A 66 -10.36 2.28 -11.41
N HIS A 67 -9.47 1.29 -11.36
CA HIS A 67 -8.60 0.96 -12.50
C HIS A 67 -9.39 0.40 -13.68
N ALA A 68 -10.38 -0.45 -13.44
CA ALA A 68 -11.25 -0.96 -14.49
C ALA A 68 -12.04 0.16 -15.16
N ALA A 69 -12.59 1.11 -14.39
CA ALA A 69 -13.31 2.25 -14.92
C ALA A 69 -12.42 3.21 -15.75
N CYS A 70 -11.15 3.34 -15.39
CA CYS A 70 -10.16 4.14 -16.12
C CYS A 70 -9.55 3.42 -17.33
N GLY A 71 -9.85 2.13 -17.53
CA GLY A 71 -9.27 1.33 -18.62
C GLY A 71 -7.79 1.00 -18.41
N ASN A 72 -7.29 1.05 -17.19
CA ASN A 72 -5.91 0.72 -16.86
C ASN A 72 -5.69 -0.81 -16.85
N ALA A 73 -4.53 -1.25 -17.34
CA ALA A 73 -4.09 -2.64 -17.25
C ALA A 73 -3.49 -2.95 -15.85
N LEU A 74 -4.23 -2.58 -14.79
CA LEU A 74 -3.84 -2.74 -13.40
C LEU A 74 -4.98 -3.36 -12.58
N GLY A 75 -4.61 -4.23 -11.66
CA GLY A 75 -5.50 -4.75 -10.64
C GLY A 75 -5.65 -3.79 -9.47
N GLY A 76 -6.35 -4.22 -8.44
CA GLY A 76 -6.57 -3.43 -7.23
C GLY A 76 -5.83 -3.99 -6.04
N GLY A 77 -5.06 -3.14 -5.40
CA GLY A 77 -4.41 -3.41 -4.12
C GLY A 77 -4.51 -2.21 -3.20
N LYS A 78 -4.19 -2.40 -1.94
CA LYS A 78 -4.06 -1.36 -0.93
C LYS A 78 -3.14 -1.83 0.19
N ALA A 79 -2.47 -0.88 0.82
CA ALA A 79 -1.73 -1.15 2.05
C ALA A 79 -2.15 -0.20 3.18
N VAL A 80 -2.00 -0.69 4.40
CA VAL A 80 -2.06 0.14 5.61
C VAL A 80 -0.84 -0.11 6.48
N ILE A 81 -0.29 0.97 7.05
CA ILE A 81 0.67 0.93 8.14
C ILE A 81 -0.08 1.45 9.38
N MET A 82 -0.04 0.66 10.45
CA MET A 82 -0.77 0.95 11.68
C MET A 82 0.09 1.76 12.64
N GLY A 83 -0.32 2.96 12.95
CA GLY A 83 0.32 3.84 13.92
C GLY A 83 0.15 5.31 13.55
N ASP A 84 0.59 6.19 14.42
CA ASP A 84 0.60 7.62 14.13
C ASP A 84 1.88 8.01 13.37
N PRO A 85 1.78 8.42 12.09
CA PRO A 85 2.97 8.80 11.32
C PRO A 85 3.74 9.96 11.95
N ALA A 86 3.08 10.84 12.71
CA ALA A 86 3.75 11.94 13.38
C ALA A 86 4.70 11.49 14.51
N THR A 87 4.50 10.29 15.05
CA THR A 87 5.26 9.79 16.20
C THR A 87 6.18 8.63 15.88
N ILE A 88 5.79 7.72 14.98
CA ILE A 88 6.55 6.48 14.74
C ILE A 88 7.20 6.40 13.36
N ARG A 89 6.91 7.33 12.44
CA ARG A 89 7.48 7.31 11.10
C ARG A 89 8.98 7.60 11.15
N THR A 90 9.77 6.63 10.71
CA THR A 90 11.23 6.72 10.55
C THR A 90 11.63 6.14 9.20
N ASP A 91 12.81 6.51 8.71
CA ASP A 91 13.38 5.90 7.49
C ASP A 91 13.54 4.39 7.65
N ALA A 92 13.90 3.91 8.84
CA ALA A 92 14.04 2.49 9.13
C ALA A 92 12.72 1.75 8.96
N LEU A 93 11.61 2.31 9.46
CA LEU A 93 10.26 1.76 9.30
C LEU A 93 9.84 1.73 7.81
N ILE A 94 10.06 2.83 7.07
CA ILE A 94 9.74 2.90 5.64
C ILE A 94 10.58 1.90 4.83
N ARG A 95 11.87 1.72 5.17
CA ARG A 95 12.72 0.69 4.54
C ARG A 95 12.28 -0.73 4.87
N ALA A 96 11.82 -0.99 6.09
CA ALA A 96 11.26 -2.29 6.47
C ALA A 96 9.97 -2.56 5.66
N TYR A 97 9.11 -1.57 5.51
CA TYR A 97 7.93 -1.65 4.66
C TYR A 97 8.30 -1.90 3.19
N ALA A 98 9.30 -1.22 2.64
CA ALA A 98 9.78 -1.45 1.27
C ALA A 98 10.23 -2.90 1.04
N ARG A 99 10.97 -3.50 1.99
CA ARG A 99 11.36 -4.92 1.93
C ARG A 99 10.15 -5.86 1.99
N PHE A 100 9.12 -5.48 2.73
CA PHE A 100 7.87 -6.24 2.75
C PHE A 100 7.16 -6.21 1.38
N VAL A 101 7.05 -5.04 0.75
CA VAL A 101 6.50 -4.88 -0.61
C VAL A 101 7.32 -5.67 -1.63
N ASP A 102 8.66 -5.62 -1.55
CA ASP A 102 9.55 -6.34 -2.46
C ASP A 102 9.31 -7.86 -2.45
N ARG A 103 9.10 -8.44 -1.26
CA ARG A 103 8.79 -9.87 -1.08
C ARG A 103 7.48 -10.32 -1.74
N LEU A 104 6.59 -9.40 -2.09
CA LEU A 104 5.36 -9.70 -2.84
C LEU A 104 5.62 -9.89 -4.34
N GLY A 105 6.87 -9.72 -4.79
CA GLY A 105 7.33 -10.10 -6.13
C GLY A 105 6.62 -9.37 -7.26
N GLY A 106 6.20 -8.12 -7.06
CA GLY A 106 5.51 -7.32 -8.08
C GLY A 106 4.01 -7.59 -8.21
N ARG A 107 3.44 -8.48 -7.40
CA ARG A 107 1.97 -8.66 -7.36
C ARG A 107 1.24 -7.43 -6.80
N TYR A 108 1.94 -6.63 -5.98
CA TYR A 108 1.45 -5.37 -5.44
C TYR A 108 2.43 -4.25 -5.77
N LEU A 109 1.89 -3.14 -6.29
CA LEU A 109 2.60 -1.90 -6.52
C LEU A 109 2.09 -0.87 -5.51
N THR A 110 3.01 -0.32 -4.72
CA THR A 110 2.67 0.71 -3.73
C THR A 110 2.70 2.12 -4.32
N ALA A 111 1.99 3.03 -3.69
CA ALA A 111 1.98 4.46 -3.98
C ALA A 111 1.74 5.24 -2.69
N GLU A 112 1.80 6.57 -2.75
CA GLU A 112 1.39 7.41 -1.63
C GLU A 112 -0.13 7.38 -1.39
N ASP A 113 -0.53 7.64 -0.16
CA ASP A 113 -1.89 7.84 0.32
C ASP A 113 -1.82 8.65 1.63
N VAL A 114 -2.92 8.81 2.33
CA VAL A 114 -2.97 9.53 3.61
C VAL A 114 -1.88 9.04 4.57
N GLY A 115 -1.10 9.96 5.11
CA GLY A 115 -0.02 9.69 6.08
C GLY A 115 1.30 9.23 5.47
N THR A 116 1.39 9.01 4.16
CA THR A 116 2.63 8.80 3.42
C THR A 116 2.90 9.95 2.46
N THR A 117 4.13 10.10 2.03
CA THR A 117 4.58 11.21 1.19
C THR A 117 5.35 10.72 -0.04
N GLN A 118 5.53 11.59 -1.03
CA GLN A 118 6.40 11.32 -2.18
C GLN A 118 7.83 10.96 -1.74
N ALA A 119 8.36 11.62 -0.70
CA ALA A 119 9.67 11.29 -0.15
C ALA A 119 9.75 9.86 0.40
N ASP A 120 8.65 9.34 0.96
CA ASP A 120 8.57 7.93 1.37
C ASP A 120 8.62 7.01 0.15
N MET A 121 7.92 7.38 -0.94
CA MET A 121 7.94 6.59 -2.19
C MET A 121 9.34 6.60 -2.82
N ASP A 122 10.05 7.72 -2.78
CA ASP A 122 11.44 7.82 -3.23
C ASP A 122 12.35 6.90 -2.40
N LEU A 123 12.16 6.87 -1.08
CA LEU A 123 12.90 5.99 -0.20
C LEU A 123 12.59 4.51 -0.47
N ILE A 124 11.32 4.16 -0.69
CA ILE A 124 10.91 2.81 -1.09
C ILE A 124 11.56 2.40 -2.41
N ARG A 125 11.63 3.33 -3.38
CA ARG A 125 12.26 3.08 -4.69
C ARG A 125 13.72 2.68 -4.60
N THR A 126 14.44 3.09 -3.55
CA THR A 126 15.84 2.67 -3.34
C THR A 126 15.97 1.17 -3.02
N ILE A 127 14.88 0.49 -2.66
CA ILE A 127 14.87 -0.91 -2.21
C ILE A 127 14.12 -1.81 -3.19
N THR A 128 13.00 -1.33 -3.75
CA THR A 128 12.17 -2.12 -4.66
C THR A 128 11.70 -1.29 -5.85
N PRO A 129 11.59 -1.87 -7.05
CA PRO A 129 10.98 -1.21 -8.20
C PRO A 129 9.44 -1.15 -8.11
N HIS A 130 8.83 -1.86 -7.15
CA HIS A 130 7.38 -2.04 -7.04
C HIS A 130 6.69 -0.86 -6.34
N VAL A 131 7.00 0.36 -6.79
CA VAL A 131 6.47 1.62 -6.26
C VAL A 131 6.23 2.61 -7.39
N THR A 132 5.19 3.41 -7.25
CA THR A 132 4.86 4.55 -8.12
C THR A 132 4.64 5.80 -7.27
N GLY A 133 4.39 6.96 -7.90
CA GLY A 133 4.27 8.23 -7.17
C GLY A 133 5.62 8.77 -6.67
N VAL A 134 6.72 8.35 -7.27
CA VAL A 134 8.07 8.86 -6.99
C VAL A 134 8.31 10.21 -7.67
N SER A 135 9.36 10.92 -7.26
CA SER A 135 9.78 12.18 -7.85
C SER A 135 10.10 12.05 -9.35
N GLU A 136 10.01 13.16 -10.10
CA GLU A 136 10.30 13.20 -11.54
C GLU A 136 11.67 12.63 -11.89
N HIS A 137 12.71 12.97 -11.11
CA HIS A 137 14.07 12.48 -11.35
C HIS A 137 14.22 10.96 -11.18
N LEU A 138 13.24 10.30 -10.56
CA LEU A 138 13.13 8.84 -10.44
C LEU A 138 12.12 8.23 -11.42
N GLY A 139 11.59 9.05 -12.35
CA GLY A 139 10.67 8.62 -13.38
C GLY A 139 9.19 8.76 -13.00
N GLY A 140 8.88 9.52 -11.97
CA GLY A 140 7.51 9.88 -11.59
C GLY A 140 6.96 11.05 -12.42
N SER A 141 5.67 11.34 -12.26
CA SER A 141 5.01 12.48 -12.91
C SER A 141 5.34 13.83 -12.27
N GLY A 142 5.89 13.83 -11.06
CA GLY A 142 6.15 15.05 -10.28
C GLY A 142 4.90 15.66 -9.62
N ASP A 143 3.72 15.28 -10.06
CA ASP A 143 2.48 15.75 -9.46
C ASP A 143 2.07 14.87 -8.28
N PRO A 144 1.74 15.47 -7.12
CA PRO A 144 1.17 14.71 -6.01
C PRO A 144 -0.17 14.09 -6.45
N SER A 145 -0.44 12.89 -5.97
CA SER A 145 -1.71 12.24 -6.26
C SER A 145 -2.86 13.09 -5.72
N PRO A 146 -3.91 13.36 -6.54
CA PRO A 146 -5.11 14.08 -6.04
C PRO A 146 -5.78 13.38 -4.85
N ALA A 147 -5.48 12.12 -4.62
CA ALA A 147 -5.99 11.36 -3.46
C ALA A 147 -5.26 11.70 -2.15
N THR A 148 -4.13 12.40 -2.23
CA THR A 148 -3.29 12.78 -1.07
C THR A 148 -3.27 14.29 -0.83
N ALA A 149 -3.90 15.05 -1.71
CA ALA A 149 -4.05 16.51 -1.60
C ALA A 149 -5.16 16.91 -0.63
#